data_d1e3938aa5f75537d3e0428149bf3760
#
_entry.id   d1e3938aa5f75537d3e0428149bf3760
#
_cell.length_a   1.000
_cell.length_b   1.000
_cell.length_c   1.000
_cell.angle_alpha   90.00
_cell.angle_beta   90.00
_cell.angle_gamma   90.00
#
_symmetry.space_group_name_H-M   'P 1'
#
loop_
_entity.id
_entity.type
_entity.pdbx_description
1 polymer ?
#
loop_
_entity_poly.entity_id
_entity_poly.type
_entity_poly.pdbx_seq_one_letter_code
_entity_poly.pdbx_strand_id
1 'polypeptide(L)'
;MSSEIRDLALAPSGARKIEWVERNCDLLRTLRTEFQQTLPFRGIRIALSVHLEAKTAFLCKVLQAGGAEMFVTGSNPLSTQDDVAAALAAEGMEVHAWYGATEEEYFSHIRHVLQNHPNIIIDDGGDLINMIHNEMPEMIPGIIGGCEETTTGINRLEAMNRAGKLAFPMIRVNNAACKHFFDNRYGTGQSVWDGICRTTNLIVAGKIVVVSGYGWCGKGTALRAKGLGARVVVTEVDPIRALEAVMDGYDVMPMREAAQVGDFFVTVRSEEHTSELQSLAYLV
;
A
#
# COMPACT_ATOMS: atom_id res chain seq x y z
N MET A 1 0.96 12.98 -22.40
CA MET A 1 1.94 11.95 -22.81
C MET A 1 1.21 10.64 -22.95
N SER A 2 1.76 9.63 -23.60
CA SER A 2 1.08 8.33 -23.73
C SER A 2 1.40 7.47 -22.53
N SER A 3 0.42 6.70 -22.04
CA SER A 3 0.64 5.70 -20.99
C SER A 3 1.75 4.72 -21.35
N GLU A 4 2.52 4.30 -20.36
CA GLU A 4 3.51 3.22 -20.45
C GLU A 4 3.02 2.04 -19.59
N ILE A 5 2.49 1.03 -20.24
CA ILE A 5 1.90 -0.16 -19.64
C ILE A 5 2.38 -1.42 -20.39
N ARG A 6 2.22 -2.58 -19.77
CA ARG A 6 2.67 -3.85 -20.35
C ARG A 6 2.03 -4.16 -21.70
N ASP A 7 0.69 -4.12 -21.79
CA ASP A 7 -0.08 -4.44 -22.97
C ASP A 7 -1.53 -3.93 -22.83
N LEU A 8 -1.96 -3.06 -23.73
CA LEU A 8 -3.32 -2.52 -23.74
C LEU A 8 -4.39 -3.61 -24.03
N ALA A 9 -4.03 -4.70 -24.70
CA ALA A 9 -4.94 -5.80 -24.97
C ALA A 9 -5.45 -6.51 -23.71
N LEU A 10 -4.79 -6.32 -22.55
CA LEU A 10 -5.22 -6.84 -21.26
C LEU A 10 -6.41 -6.06 -20.65
N ALA A 11 -6.75 -4.89 -21.15
CA ALA A 11 -7.77 -4.01 -20.59
C ALA A 11 -9.13 -4.69 -20.31
N PRO A 12 -9.68 -5.58 -21.17
CA PRO A 12 -10.94 -6.24 -20.87
C PRO A 12 -10.91 -7.14 -19.63
N SER A 13 -9.76 -7.71 -19.29
CA SER A 13 -9.58 -8.48 -18.06
C SER A 13 -9.61 -7.57 -16.82
N GLY A 14 -8.83 -6.49 -16.85
CA GLY A 14 -8.80 -5.50 -15.78
C GLY A 14 -10.15 -4.83 -15.55
N ALA A 15 -10.85 -4.48 -16.63
CA ALA A 15 -12.19 -3.89 -16.53
C ALA A 15 -13.17 -4.79 -15.76
N ARG A 16 -13.16 -6.11 -15.99
CA ARG A 16 -13.99 -7.06 -15.23
C ARG A 16 -13.64 -7.11 -13.73
N LYS A 17 -12.35 -7.04 -13.39
CA LYS A 17 -11.90 -6.98 -11.99
C LYS A 17 -12.37 -5.70 -11.31
N ILE A 18 -12.25 -4.56 -11.98
CA ILE A 18 -12.69 -3.26 -11.47
C ILE A 18 -14.22 -3.26 -11.30
N GLU A 19 -14.96 -3.78 -12.28
CA GLU A 19 -16.43 -3.90 -12.18
C GLU A 19 -16.85 -4.78 -11.00
N TRP A 20 -16.14 -5.87 -10.74
CA TRP A 20 -16.39 -6.71 -9.57
C TRP A 20 -16.23 -5.93 -8.26
N VAL A 21 -15.14 -5.16 -8.13
CA VAL A 21 -14.92 -4.28 -6.96
C VAL A 21 -16.00 -3.23 -6.86
N GLU A 22 -16.35 -2.58 -7.95
CA GLU A 22 -17.42 -1.58 -7.99
C GLU A 22 -18.74 -2.12 -7.43
N ARG A 23 -19.12 -3.34 -7.79
CA ARG A 23 -20.34 -3.98 -7.30
C ARG A 23 -20.34 -4.23 -5.80
N ASN A 24 -19.15 -4.38 -5.18
CA ASN A 24 -18.96 -4.74 -3.78
C ASN A 24 -18.44 -3.58 -2.91
N CYS A 25 -18.35 -2.36 -3.45
CA CYS A 25 -17.81 -1.20 -2.76
C CYS A 25 -18.83 -0.05 -2.72
N ASP A 26 -19.83 -0.19 -1.85
CA ASP A 26 -20.99 0.71 -1.77
C ASP A 26 -20.61 2.16 -1.46
N LEU A 27 -19.62 2.36 -0.55
CA LEU A 27 -19.16 3.69 -0.18
C LEU A 27 -18.59 4.44 -1.40
N LEU A 28 -17.68 3.82 -2.15
CA LEU A 28 -17.09 4.45 -3.33
C LEU A 28 -18.12 4.66 -4.45
N ARG A 29 -19.11 3.78 -4.60
CA ARG A 29 -20.23 4.00 -5.55
C ARG A 29 -21.05 5.22 -5.18
N THR A 30 -21.35 5.39 -3.89
CA THR A 30 -22.07 6.56 -3.38
C THR A 30 -21.29 7.83 -3.64
N LEU A 31 -19.99 7.84 -3.31
CA LEU A 31 -19.11 8.97 -3.58
C LEU A 31 -19.00 9.26 -5.08
N ARG A 32 -18.91 8.25 -5.94
CA ARG A 32 -18.90 8.48 -7.39
C ARG A 32 -20.16 9.21 -7.86
N THR A 33 -21.33 8.80 -7.38
CA THR A 33 -22.59 9.44 -7.75
C THR A 33 -22.63 10.91 -7.30
N GLU A 34 -22.19 11.19 -6.08
CA GLU A 34 -22.09 12.55 -5.55
C GLU A 34 -21.07 13.39 -6.35
N PHE A 35 -19.88 12.83 -6.61
CA PHE A 35 -18.81 13.53 -7.31
C PHE A 35 -19.16 13.82 -8.77
N GLN A 36 -19.90 12.95 -9.44
CA GLN A 36 -20.44 13.22 -10.78
C GLN A 36 -21.36 14.44 -10.83
N GLN A 37 -22.08 14.70 -9.75
CA GLN A 37 -23.00 15.85 -9.66
C GLN A 37 -22.28 17.13 -9.24
N THR A 38 -21.35 17.02 -8.29
CA THR A 38 -20.70 18.18 -7.66
C THR A 38 -19.40 18.61 -8.33
N LEU A 39 -18.75 17.68 -9.06
CA LEU A 39 -17.46 17.86 -9.75
C LEU A 39 -16.40 18.55 -8.88
N PRO A 40 -16.10 18.02 -7.68
CA PRO A 40 -15.23 18.68 -6.70
C PRO A 40 -13.77 18.79 -7.17
N PHE A 41 -13.36 17.98 -8.15
CA PHE A 41 -12.00 17.96 -8.67
C PHE A 41 -11.87 18.56 -10.08
N ARG A 42 -12.87 19.35 -10.52
CA ARG A 42 -12.79 19.98 -11.85
C ARG A 42 -11.55 20.86 -11.97
N GLY A 43 -10.70 20.59 -12.95
CA GLY A 43 -9.46 21.31 -13.19
C GLY A 43 -8.31 20.94 -12.24
N ILE A 44 -8.49 19.88 -11.45
CA ILE A 44 -7.45 19.35 -10.55
C ILE A 44 -6.76 18.17 -11.21
N ARG A 45 -5.44 18.21 -11.21
CA ARG A 45 -4.55 17.11 -11.63
C ARG A 45 -4.10 16.34 -10.41
N ILE A 46 -4.34 15.03 -10.40
CA ILE A 46 -4.01 14.16 -9.26
C ILE A 46 -2.97 13.12 -9.71
N ALA A 47 -1.82 13.13 -9.05
CA ALA A 47 -0.85 12.03 -9.13
C ALA A 47 -1.15 11.01 -8.06
N LEU A 48 -1.22 9.73 -8.45
CA LEU A 48 -1.47 8.64 -7.54
C LEU A 48 -0.40 7.56 -7.69
N SER A 49 0.23 7.20 -6.57
CA SER A 49 1.13 6.05 -6.42
C SER A 49 0.66 5.21 -5.24
N VAL A 50 -0.14 4.20 -5.52
CA VAL A 50 -0.68 3.24 -4.54
C VAL A 50 -0.62 1.86 -5.18
N HIS A 51 -0.70 0.77 -4.42
CA HIS A 51 -0.77 -0.58 -4.99
C HIS A 51 -1.80 -0.64 -6.12
N LEU A 52 -1.35 -0.81 -7.37
CA LEU A 52 -2.21 -0.72 -8.55
C LEU A 52 -2.95 -2.03 -8.79
N GLU A 53 -4.07 -2.18 -8.10
CA GLU A 53 -5.00 -3.29 -8.19
C GLU A 53 -6.45 -2.77 -8.34
N ALA A 54 -7.43 -3.64 -8.42
CA ALA A 54 -8.79 -3.26 -8.83
C ALA A 54 -9.50 -2.26 -7.89
N LYS A 55 -9.20 -2.25 -6.56
CA LYS A 55 -9.80 -1.28 -5.61
C LYS A 55 -9.20 0.11 -5.82
N THR A 56 -7.89 0.19 -5.97
CA THR A 56 -7.18 1.44 -6.30
C THR A 56 -7.67 1.99 -7.64
N ALA A 57 -7.83 1.13 -8.64
CA ALA A 57 -8.36 1.54 -9.93
C ALA A 57 -9.80 2.07 -9.83
N PHE A 58 -10.63 1.46 -9.01
CA PHE A 58 -11.99 1.99 -8.80
C PHE A 58 -11.96 3.35 -8.08
N LEU A 59 -11.05 3.56 -7.13
CA LEU A 59 -10.84 4.90 -6.54
C LEU A 59 -10.43 5.92 -7.61
N CYS A 60 -9.52 5.60 -8.52
CA CYS A 60 -9.14 6.48 -9.63
C CYS A 60 -10.36 6.87 -10.49
N LYS A 61 -11.25 5.91 -10.79
CA LYS A 61 -12.50 6.17 -11.53
C LYS A 61 -13.46 7.08 -10.76
N VAL A 62 -13.52 6.97 -9.44
CA VAL A 62 -14.33 7.85 -8.58
C VAL A 62 -13.81 9.29 -8.63
N LEU A 63 -12.49 9.47 -8.52
CA LEU A 63 -11.86 10.78 -8.59
C LEU A 63 -12.03 11.40 -10.00
N GLN A 64 -11.82 10.63 -11.06
CA GLN A 64 -12.05 11.06 -12.44
C GLN A 64 -13.52 11.46 -12.66
N ALA A 65 -14.48 10.70 -12.12
CA ALA A 65 -15.90 11.05 -12.19
C ALA A 65 -16.21 12.39 -11.51
N GLY A 66 -15.42 12.77 -10.51
CA GLY A 66 -15.43 14.08 -9.86
C GLY A 66 -14.76 15.20 -10.63
N GLY A 67 -14.26 14.92 -11.85
CA GLY A 67 -13.62 15.90 -12.73
C GLY A 67 -12.10 15.97 -12.59
N ALA A 68 -11.46 15.05 -11.86
CA ALA A 68 -10.01 14.97 -11.76
C ALA A 68 -9.37 14.48 -13.07
N GLU A 69 -8.22 15.04 -13.39
CA GLU A 69 -7.29 14.51 -14.38
C GLU A 69 -6.29 13.59 -13.65
N MET A 70 -6.31 12.29 -14.00
CA MET A 70 -5.60 11.26 -13.24
C MET A 70 -4.29 10.85 -13.92
N PHE A 71 -3.21 10.84 -13.13
CA PHE A 71 -1.88 10.36 -13.48
C PHE A 71 -1.48 9.29 -12.49
N VAL A 72 -1.34 8.04 -12.96
CA VAL A 72 -1.35 6.87 -12.10
C VAL A 72 -0.08 6.04 -12.26
N THR A 73 0.53 5.67 -11.14
CA THR A 73 1.56 4.64 -11.08
C THR A 73 1.29 3.67 -9.92
N GLY A 74 2.05 2.58 -9.83
CA GLY A 74 1.98 1.66 -8.71
C GLY A 74 3.06 1.95 -7.68
N SER A 75 2.75 1.88 -6.39
CA SER A 75 3.74 2.05 -5.31
C SER A 75 4.67 0.84 -5.15
N ASN A 76 4.32 -0.30 -5.73
CA ASN A 76 5.13 -1.51 -5.66
C ASN A 76 4.98 -2.34 -6.94
N PRO A 77 6.09 -2.56 -7.69
CA PRO A 77 6.07 -3.37 -8.92
C PRO A 77 5.54 -4.79 -8.71
N LEU A 78 5.75 -5.40 -7.55
CA LEU A 78 5.34 -6.79 -7.30
C LEU A 78 3.84 -6.92 -6.98
N SER A 79 3.14 -5.83 -6.71
CA SER A 79 1.68 -5.82 -6.50
C SER A 79 0.90 -5.24 -7.66
N THR A 80 1.56 -4.61 -8.61
CA THR A 80 0.93 -4.03 -9.80
C THR A 80 0.27 -5.12 -10.65
N GLN A 81 -0.96 -4.87 -11.11
CA GLN A 81 -1.70 -5.76 -12.01
C GLN A 81 -1.76 -5.15 -13.41
N ASP A 82 -1.08 -5.78 -14.37
CA ASP A 82 -0.95 -5.27 -15.75
C ASP A 82 -2.29 -5.05 -16.45
N ASP A 83 -3.24 -5.94 -16.22
CA ASP A 83 -4.58 -5.82 -16.79
C ASP A 83 -5.39 -4.66 -16.19
N VAL A 84 -5.18 -4.37 -14.92
CA VAL A 84 -5.80 -3.21 -14.25
C VAL A 84 -5.19 -1.90 -14.76
N ALA A 85 -3.87 -1.83 -14.90
CA ALA A 85 -3.19 -0.68 -15.50
C ALA A 85 -3.70 -0.43 -16.94
N ALA A 86 -3.82 -1.50 -17.73
CA ALA A 86 -4.37 -1.42 -19.10
C ALA A 86 -5.82 -0.93 -19.13
N ALA A 87 -6.67 -1.35 -18.18
CA ALA A 87 -8.05 -0.91 -18.12
C ALA A 87 -8.17 0.59 -17.83
N LEU A 88 -7.38 1.14 -16.90
CA LEU A 88 -7.35 2.58 -16.65
C LEU A 88 -6.85 3.38 -17.84
N ALA A 89 -5.79 2.90 -18.50
CA ALA A 89 -5.28 3.54 -19.71
C ALA A 89 -6.30 3.55 -20.87
N ALA A 90 -7.06 2.45 -21.04
CA ALA A 90 -8.12 2.35 -22.02
C ALA A 90 -9.30 3.31 -21.74
N GLU A 91 -9.51 3.71 -20.48
CA GLU A 91 -10.51 4.70 -20.05
C GLU A 91 -9.98 6.15 -20.10
N GLY A 92 -8.78 6.37 -20.64
CA GLY A 92 -8.22 7.70 -20.90
C GLY A 92 -7.44 8.31 -19.73
N MET A 93 -7.09 7.54 -18.71
CA MET A 93 -6.14 7.96 -17.68
C MET A 93 -4.71 7.78 -18.19
N GLU A 94 -3.79 8.62 -17.75
CA GLU A 94 -2.36 8.41 -18.02
C GLU A 94 -1.79 7.48 -16.94
N VAL A 95 -1.28 6.31 -17.37
CA VAL A 95 -0.81 5.25 -16.49
C VAL A 95 0.62 4.84 -16.86
N HIS A 96 1.50 4.83 -15.89
CA HIS A 96 2.88 4.37 -16.03
C HIS A 96 3.15 3.29 -14.98
N ALA A 97 2.93 2.02 -15.32
CA ALA A 97 3.12 0.91 -14.38
C ALA A 97 3.07 -0.45 -15.09
N TRP A 98 3.89 -1.40 -14.63
CA TRP A 98 3.74 -2.84 -14.92
C TRP A 98 4.30 -3.71 -13.81
N TYR A 99 3.84 -4.97 -13.79
CA TYR A 99 4.32 -5.97 -12.85
C TYR A 99 5.78 -6.32 -13.10
N GLY A 100 6.59 -6.35 -12.03
CA GLY A 100 7.99 -6.71 -12.13
C GLY A 100 8.88 -5.65 -12.78
N ALA A 101 8.47 -4.37 -12.75
CA ALA A 101 9.33 -3.27 -13.14
C ALA A 101 10.61 -3.28 -12.30
N THR A 102 11.74 -2.99 -12.93
CA THR A 102 13.01 -2.78 -12.25
C THR A 102 12.96 -1.49 -11.42
N GLU A 103 13.92 -1.29 -10.52
CA GLU A 103 14.01 -0.06 -9.73
C GLU A 103 14.13 1.18 -10.63
N GLU A 104 14.93 1.11 -11.69
CA GLU A 104 15.09 2.21 -12.66
C GLU A 104 13.77 2.53 -13.38
N GLU A 105 13.06 1.50 -13.85
CA GLU A 105 11.75 1.64 -14.49
C GLU A 105 10.71 2.22 -13.51
N TYR A 106 10.71 1.74 -12.26
CA TYR A 106 9.81 2.24 -11.22
C TYR A 106 10.00 3.74 -10.98
N PHE A 107 11.22 4.23 -10.80
CA PHE A 107 11.48 5.65 -10.64
C PHE A 107 11.23 6.46 -11.93
N SER A 108 11.38 5.85 -13.11
CA SER A 108 10.96 6.45 -14.38
C SER A 108 9.44 6.66 -14.43
N HIS A 109 8.66 5.67 -14.00
CA HIS A 109 7.20 5.78 -13.92
C HIS A 109 6.77 6.94 -13.00
N ILE A 110 7.39 7.06 -11.83
CA ILE A 110 7.13 8.17 -10.90
C ILE A 110 7.42 9.51 -11.57
N ARG A 111 8.56 9.66 -12.27
CA ARG A 111 8.91 10.89 -12.98
C ARG A 111 7.88 11.24 -14.05
N HIS A 112 7.43 10.28 -14.84
CA HIS A 112 6.43 10.51 -15.90
C HIS A 112 5.11 11.01 -15.31
N VAL A 113 4.63 10.40 -14.24
CA VAL A 113 3.44 10.86 -13.52
C VAL A 113 3.59 12.30 -13.03
N LEU A 114 4.74 12.63 -12.44
CA LEU A 114 5.02 13.97 -11.90
C LEU A 114 5.20 15.03 -12.97
N GLN A 115 5.73 14.71 -14.16
CA GLN A 115 5.89 15.66 -15.28
C GLN A 115 4.59 16.32 -15.73
N ASN A 116 3.44 15.77 -15.32
CA ASN A 116 2.12 16.34 -15.58
C ASN A 116 1.75 17.48 -14.60
N HIS A 117 2.66 17.89 -13.72
CA HIS A 117 2.46 18.97 -12.75
C HIS A 117 1.17 18.80 -11.92
N PRO A 118 1.01 17.73 -11.13
CA PRO A 118 -0.16 17.48 -10.33
C PRO A 118 -0.36 18.56 -9.25
N ASN A 119 -1.62 18.77 -8.87
CA ASN A 119 -2.00 19.68 -7.80
C ASN A 119 -2.22 18.95 -6.48
N ILE A 120 -2.62 17.67 -6.55
CA ILE A 120 -2.83 16.81 -5.39
C ILE A 120 -2.02 15.53 -5.58
N ILE A 121 -1.40 15.08 -4.48
CA ILE A 121 -0.59 13.86 -4.45
C ILE A 121 -1.29 12.82 -3.56
N ILE A 122 -1.47 11.60 -4.07
CA ILE A 122 -1.89 10.44 -3.27
C ILE A 122 -0.74 9.44 -3.33
N ASP A 123 -0.08 9.27 -2.19
CA ASP A 123 1.16 8.49 -2.09
C ASP A 123 1.02 7.32 -1.10
N ASP A 124 1.81 6.29 -1.32
CA ASP A 124 1.90 5.10 -0.49
C ASP A 124 3.37 4.70 -0.36
N GLY A 125 4.01 5.17 0.70
CA GLY A 125 5.42 5.00 1.00
C GLY A 125 6.26 6.28 0.89
N GLY A 126 5.70 7.37 0.33
CA GLY A 126 6.35 8.69 0.29
C GLY A 126 7.33 8.89 -0.86
N ASP A 127 7.32 8.04 -1.90
CA ASP A 127 8.29 8.15 -3.00
C ASP A 127 7.96 9.29 -3.97
N LEU A 128 6.67 9.57 -4.26
CA LEU A 128 6.28 10.78 -5.00
C LEU A 128 6.73 12.04 -4.25
N ILE A 129 6.44 12.09 -2.94
CA ILE A 129 6.80 13.24 -2.11
C ILE A 129 8.31 13.43 -2.03
N ASN A 130 9.04 12.33 -1.87
CA ASN A 130 10.50 12.36 -1.82
C ASN A 130 11.10 12.91 -3.13
N MET A 131 10.62 12.43 -4.27
CA MET A 131 11.08 12.88 -5.58
C MET A 131 10.77 14.37 -5.81
N ILE A 132 9.56 14.82 -5.46
CA ILE A 132 9.19 16.25 -5.56
C ILE A 132 10.14 17.12 -4.76
N HIS A 133 10.44 16.76 -3.50
CA HIS A 133 11.27 17.61 -2.64
C HIS A 133 12.75 17.59 -2.99
N ASN A 134 13.28 16.49 -3.53
CA ASN A 134 14.71 16.36 -3.78
C ASN A 134 15.12 16.55 -5.25
N GLU A 135 14.24 16.15 -6.21
CA GLU A 135 14.58 16.15 -7.63
C GLU A 135 13.76 17.17 -8.44
N MET A 136 12.54 17.53 -8.00
CA MET A 136 11.60 18.37 -8.76
C MET A 136 10.99 19.51 -7.90
N PRO A 137 11.80 20.28 -7.12
CA PRO A 137 11.29 21.28 -6.19
C PRO A 137 10.55 22.45 -6.87
N GLU A 138 10.76 22.66 -8.16
CA GLU A 138 10.04 23.63 -8.96
C GLU A 138 8.53 23.35 -9.06
N MET A 139 8.10 22.13 -8.77
CA MET A 139 6.68 21.75 -8.77
C MET A 139 5.94 22.17 -7.50
N ILE A 140 6.66 22.37 -6.39
CA ILE A 140 6.09 22.64 -5.07
C ILE A 140 5.05 23.78 -5.08
N PRO A 141 5.28 24.92 -5.75
CA PRO A 141 4.30 26.00 -5.77
C PRO A 141 2.95 25.65 -6.40
N GLY A 142 2.90 24.61 -7.23
CA GLY A 142 1.66 24.13 -7.87
C GLY A 142 0.88 23.10 -7.06
N ILE A 143 1.45 22.58 -5.95
CA ILE A 143 0.86 21.53 -5.15
C ILE A 143 0.01 22.12 -4.02
N ILE A 144 -1.25 21.74 -3.95
CA ILE A 144 -2.18 22.12 -2.89
C ILE A 144 -1.93 21.30 -1.63
N GLY A 145 -1.61 20.02 -1.80
CA GLY A 145 -1.36 19.07 -0.71
C GLY A 145 -1.46 17.62 -1.16
N GLY A 146 -1.42 16.71 -0.20
CA GLY A 146 -1.53 15.28 -0.51
C GLY A 146 -2.04 14.43 0.64
N CYS A 147 -2.08 13.12 0.36
CA CYS A 147 -2.48 12.07 1.30
C CYS A 147 -1.41 10.98 1.32
N GLU A 148 -1.17 10.39 2.49
CA GLU A 148 -0.25 9.26 2.65
C GLU A 148 -0.98 8.04 3.23
N GLU A 149 -0.83 6.91 2.55
CA GLU A 149 -1.54 5.65 2.80
C GLU A 149 -0.91 4.83 3.92
N THR A 150 0.44 4.88 4.10
CA THR A 150 1.13 3.84 4.87
C THR A 150 2.04 4.39 5.98
N THR A 151 2.31 3.54 6.99
CA THR A 151 3.12 3.90 8.17
C THR A 151 4.54 4.36 7.78
N THR A 152 5.18 3.68 6.82
CA THR A 152 6.54 4.04 6.35
C THR A 152 6.56 5.47 5.78
N GLY A 153 5.61 5.80 4.90
CA GLY A 153 5.49 7.14 4.34
C GLY A 153 5.19 8.18 5.42
N ILE A 154 4.28 7.89 6.36
CA ILE A 154 4.00 8.79 7.50
C ILE A 154 5.28 9.09 8.30
N ASN A 155 6.10 8.08 8.61
CA ASN A 155 7.35 8.27 9.36
C ASN A 155 8.32 9.21 8.61
N ARG A 156 8.45 9.02 7.28
CA ARG A 156 9.25 9.89 6.41
C ARG A 156 8.71 11.34 6.43
N LEU A 157 7.40 11.52 6.25
CA LEU A 157 6.77 12.84 6.27
C LEU A 157 6.92 13.54 7.63
N GLU A 158 6.78 12.83 8.73
CA GLU A 158 6.98 13.37 10.07
C GLU A 158 8.44 13.78 10.30
N ALA A 159 9.41 13.01 9.79
CA ALA A 159 10.82 13.38 9.84
C ALA A 159 11.09 14.64 9.02
N MET A 160 10.53 14.74 7.81
CA MET A 160 10.63 15.94 6.97
C MET A 160 9.99 17.15 7.64
N ASN A 161 8.81 16.99 8.24
CA ASN A 161 8.11 18.07 8.95
C ASN A 161 8.90 18.57 10.16
N ARG A 162 9.43 17.66 11.00
CA ARG A 162 10.31 18.04 12.13
C ARG A 162 11.57 18.77 11.69
N ALA A 163 12.09 18.43 10.51
CA ALA A 163 13.25 19.11 9.91
C ALA A 163 12.89 20.44 9.22
N GLY A 164 11.61 20.84 9.18
CA GLY A 164 11.13 22.04 8.47
C GLY A 164 11.26 21.94 6.95
N LYS A 165 11.32 20.73 6.40
CA LYS A 165 11.53 20.46 4.96
C LYS A 165 10.25 20.10 4.21
N LEU A 166 9.17 19.72 4.90
CA LEU A 166 7.90 19.42 4.26
C LEU A 166 7.25 20.72 3.77
N ALA A 167 7.17 20.90 2.47
CA ALA A 167 6.85 22.19 1.84
C ALA A 167 5.34 22.41 1.61
N PHE A 168 4.51 21.37 1.73
CA PHE A 168 3.06 21.45 1.56
C PHE A 168 2.33 20.49 2.51
N PRO A 169 1.03 20.74 2.79
CA PRO A 169 0.29 19.94 3.75
C PRO A 169 0.05 18.51 3.27
N MET A 170 0.20 17.53 4.18
CA MET A 170 -0.08 16.11 3.94
C MET A 170 -1.07 15.56 4.95
N ILE A 171 -2.09 14.86 4.47
CA ILE A 171 -3.07 14.16 5.30
C ILE A 171 -2.54 12.75 5.59
N ARG A 172 -2.41 12.41 6.87
CA ARG A 172 -1.99 11.09 7.35
C ARG A 172 -3.18 10.12 7.34
N VAL A 173 -3.59 9.65 6.15
CA VAL A 173 -4.73 8.74 5.99
C VAL A 173 -4.53 7.45 6.78
N ASN A 174 -3.30 6.92 6.80
CA ASN A 174 -2.96 5.72 7.57
C ASN A 174 -3.32 5.84 9.06
N ASN A 175 -3.29 7.05 9.63
CA ASN A 175 -3.54 7.27 11.06
C ASN A 175 -5.02 7.50 11.39
N ALA A 176 -5.91 7.51 10.40
CA ALA A 176 -7.34 7.54 10.62
C ALA A 176 -7.80 6.23 11.30
N ALA A 177 -8.63 6.34 12.35
CA ALA A 177 -9.11 5.17 13.07
C ALA A 177 -9.85 4.17 12.16
N CYS A 178 -10.66 4.68 11.24
CA CYS A 178 -11.38 3.86 10.26
C CYS A 178 -10.45 3.20 9.22
N LYS A 179 -9.20 3.64 9.07
CA LYS A 179 -8.22 3.01 8.19
C LYS A 179 -7.44 1.92 8.91
N HIS A 180 -6.61 2.27 9.90
CA HIS A 180 -5.66 1.32 10.48
C HIS A 180 -6.31 0.23 11.34
N PHE A 181 -7.44 0.48 11.99
CA PHE A 181 -8.17 -0.56 12.72
C PHE A 181 -8.72 -1.65 11.81
N PHE A 182 -9.06 -1.34 10.58
CA PHE A 182 -9.72 -2.27 9.66
C PHE A 182 -8.80 -2.72 8.55
N ASP A 183 -8.20 -1.82 7.80
CA ASP A 183 -7.31 -2.16 6.68
C ASP A 183 -6.04 -2.85 7.18
N ASN A 184 -5.22 -2.16 7.98
CA ASN A 184 -3.96 -2.73 8.46
C ASN A 184 -4.17 -3.99 9.31
N ARG A 185 -5.19 -4.01 10.17
CA ARG A 185 -5.43 -5.15 11.06
C ARG A 185 -6.12 -6.31 10.35
N TYR A 186 -7.29 -6.09 9.80
CA TYR A 186 -8.12 -7.18 9.25
C TYR A 186 -7.84 -7.44 7.78
N GLY A 187 -7.65 -6.40 6.98
CA GLY A 187 -7.35 -6.52 5.56
C GLY A 187 -6.00 -7.17 5.31
N THR A 188 -4.94 -6.59 5.88
CA THR A 188 -3.58 -7.14 5.76
C THR A 188 -3.50 -8.55 6.36
N GLY A 189 -4.08 -8.75 7.56
CA GLY A 189 -4.07 -10.06 8.19
C GLY A 189 -4.73 -11.15 7.34
N GLN A 190 -5.80 -10.83 6.63
CA GLN A 190 -6.43 -11.76 5.70
C GLN A 190 -5.56 -12.00 4.46
N SER A 191 -5.11 -10.93 3.81
CA SER A 191 -4.37 -11.01 2.54
C SER A 191 -3.04 -11.74 2.66
N VAL A 192 -2.34 -11.61 3.80
CA VAL A 192 -1.10 -12.34 4.08
C VAL A 192 -1.37 -13.85 4.04
N TRP A 193 -2.42 -14.31 4.72
CA TRP A 193 -2.74 -15.74 4.76
C TRP A 193 -3.33 -16.25 3.46
N ASP A 194 -4.10 -15.45 2.75
CA ASP A 194 -4.55 -15.78 1.39
C ASP A 194 -3.33 -15.99 0.46
N GLY A 195 -2.33 -15.11 0.55
CA GLY A 195 -1.08 -15.22 -0.21
C GLY A 195 -0.30 -16.49 0.15
N ILE A 196 -0.03 -16.71 1.44
CA ILE A 196 0.72 -17.87 1.91
C ILE A 196 0.04 -19.18 1.49
N CYS A 197 -1.27 -19.30 1.72
CA CYS A 197 -2.00 -20.52 1.38
C CYS A 197 -2.03 -20.80 -0.13
N ARG A 198 -2.16 -19.77 -0.97
CA ARG A 198 -2.18 -19.94 -2.43
C ARG A 198 -0.82 -20.29 -3.02
N THR A 199 0.25 -19.70 -2.49
CA THR A 199 1.60 -19.89 -3.05
C THR A 199 2.27 -21.15 -2.56
N THR A 200 2.00 -21.58 -1.31
CA THR A 200 2.66 -22.74 -0.71
C THR A 200 1.79 -23.99 -0.73
N ASN A 201 0.46 -23.85 -0.74
CA ASN A 201 -0.50 -24.92 -0.54
C ASN A 201 -0.26 -25.74 0.75
N LEU A 202 0.34 -25.13 1.78
CA LEU A 202 0.62 -25.77 3.06
C LEU A 202 -0.52 -25.60 4.05
N ILE A 203 -0.69 -26.59 4.91
CA ILE A 203 -1.64 -26.55 6.03
C ILE A 203 -1.01 -25.74 7.16
N VAL A 204 -1.70 -24.71 7.59
CA VAL A 204 -1.26 -23.81 8.68
C VAL A 204 -1.56 -24.40 10.07
N ALA A 205 -2.64 -25.21 10.17
CA ALA A 205 -3.02 -25.85 11.43
C ALA A 205 -1.91 -26.75 12.00
N GLY A 206 -1.65 -26.59 13.28
CA GLY A 206 -0.59 -27.31 14.01
C GLY A 206 0.82 -26.78 13.79
N LYS A 207 0.99 -25.74 12.97
CA LYS A 207 2.29 -25.09 12.73
C LYS A 207 2.58 -24.02 13.76
N ILE A 208 3.86 -23.72 13.97
CA ILE A 208 4.32 -22.59 14.76
C ILE A 208 4.59 -21.43 13.80
N VAL A 209 3.80 -20.37 13.95
CA VAL A 209 3.91 -19.15 13.16
C VAL A 209 4.58 -18.07 13.99
N VAL A 210 5.74 -17.62 13.57
CA VAL A 210 6.46 -16.49 14.16
C VAL A 210 6.03 -15.21 13.44
N VAL A 211 5.41 -14.27 14.17
CA VAL A 211 5.05 -12.95 13.69
C VAL A 211 6.03 -11.93 14.26
N SER A 212 6.85 -11.32 13.40
CA SER A 212 7.82 -10.31 13.79
C SER A 212 7.24 -8.92 13.68
N GLY A 213 6.94 -8.32 14.82
CA GLY A 213 6.24 -7.05 15.00
C GLY A 213 4.80 -7.24 15.45
N TYR A 214 4.36 -6.42 16.44
CA TYR A 214 2.99 -6.49 16.97
C TYR A 214 2.26 -5.13 16.85
N GLY A 215 2.49 -4.41 15.72
CA GLY A 215 1.67 -3.30 15.29
C GLY A 215 0.32 -3.79 14.73
N TRP A 216 -0.42 -2.92 14.06
CA TRP A 216 -1.76 -3.27 13.54
C TRP A 216 -1.75 -4.45 12.57
N CYS A 217 -0.79 -4.49 11.64
CA CYS A 217 -0.64 -5.63 10.72
C CYS A 217 -0.26 -6.91 11.46
N GLY A 218 0.67 -6.83 12.43
CA GLY A 218 1.08 -7.97 13.24
C GLY A 218 -0.05 -8.57 14.05
N LYS A 219 -0.88 -7.74 14.69
CA LYS A 219 -2.09 -8.17 15.40
C LYS A 219 -3.05 -8.92 14.49
N GLY A 220 -3.30 -8.39 13.29
CA GLY A 220 -4.18 -9.03 12.32
C GLY A 220 -3.62 -10.35 11.80
N THR A 221 -2.35 -10.39 11.48
CA THR A 221 -1.66 -11.59 11.01
C THR A 221 -1.66 -12.69 12.07
N ALA A 222 -1.33 -12.36 13.33
CA ALA A 222 -1.37 -13.26 14.47
C ALA A 222 -2.79 -13.82 14.72
N LEU A 223 -3.79 -12.94 14.71
CA LEU A 223 -5.20 -13.31 14.89
C LEU A 223 -5.66 -14.32 13.82
N ARG A 224 -5.31 -14.10 12.56
CA ARG A 224 -5.69 -14.99 11.46
C ARG A 224 -4.93 -16.31 11.52
N ALA A 225 -3.63 -16.29 11.84
CA ALA A 225 -2.86 -17.51 12.05
C ALA A 225 -3.47 -18.40 13.13
N LYS A 226 -3.82 -17.82 14.28
CA LYS A 226 -4.51 -18.53 15.37
C LYS A 226 -5.85 -19.10 14.91
N GLY A 227 -6.62 -18.31 14.13
CA GLY A 227 -7.90 -18.76 13.56
C GLY A 227 -7.75 -19.93 12.56
N LEU A 228 -6.61 -20.06 11.89
CA LEU A 228 -6.26 -21.18 11.01
C LEU A 228 -5.69 -22.38 11.79
N GLY A 229 -5.64 -22.33 13.12
CA GLY A 229 -5.18 -23.42 13.97
C GLY A 229 -3.66 -23.45 14.22
N ALA A 230 -2.96 -22.38 13.94
CA ALA A 230 -1.54 -22.27 14.28
C ALA A 230 -1.33 -21.95 15.75
N ARG A 231 -0.18 -22.38 16.29
CA ARG A 231 0.43 -21.77 17.48
C ARG A 231 1.20 -20.54 17.06
N VAL A 232 0.92 -19.39 17.68
CA VAL A 232 1.55 -18.12 17.29
C VAL A 232 2.58 -17.71 18.33
N VAL A 233 3.77 -17.37 17.84
CA VAL A 233 4.85 -16.73 18.59
C VAL A 233 5.02 -15.31 18.04
N VAL A 234 5.09 -14.32 18.92
CA VAL A 234 5.34 -12.92 18.56
C VAL A 234 6.74 -12.52 18.96
N THR A 235 7.45 -11.81 18.09
CA THR A 235 8.70 -11.12 18.44
C THR A 235 8.48 -9.62 18.33
N GLU A 236 8.72 -8.87 19.40
CA GLU A 236 8.49 -7.42 19.45
C GLU A 236 9.53 -6.77 20.36
N VAL A 237 10.01 -5.57 19.98
CA VAL A 237 11.01 -4.80 20.73
C VAL A 237 10.36 -3.73 21.62
N ASP A 238 9.16 -3.28 21.28
CA ASP A 238 8.37 -2.37 22.10
C ASP A 238 7.75 -3.16 23.28
N PRO A 239 8.11 -2.88 24.54
CA PRO A 239 7.64 -3.65 25.68
C PRO A 239 6.13 -3.54 25.90
N ILE A 240 5.49 -2.44 25.49
CA ILE A 240 4.04 -2.28 25.64
C ILE A 240 3.33 -3.19 24.63
N ARG A 241 3.78 -3.22 23.37
CA ARG A 241 3.22 -4.11 22.35
C ARG A 241 3.50 -5.59 22.66
N ALA A 242 4.68 -5.89 23.19
CA ALA A 242 5.01 -7.22 23.64
C ALA A 242 4.06 -7.70 24.77
N LEU A 243 3.79 -6.83 25.74
CA LEU A 243 2.83 -7.12 26.82
C LEU A 243 1.41 -7.29 26.27
N GLU A 244 1.01 -6.48 25.32
CA GLU A 244 -0.29 -6.62 24.66
C GLU A 244 -0.41 -7.98 23.94
N ALA A 245 0.65 -8.43 23.24
CA ALA A 245 0.66 -9.75 22.61
C ALA A 245 0.49 -10.89 23.65
N VAL A 246 1.13 -10.78 24.83
CA VAL A 246 0.93 -11.73 25.93
C VAL A 246 -0.52 -11.73 26.42
N MET A 247 -1.13 -10.55 26.59
CA MET A 247 -2.52 -10.42 27.01
C MET A 247 -3.51 -10.96 25.98
N ASP A 248 -3.18 -10.90 24.68
CA ASP A 248 -3.95 -11.51 23.59
C ASP A 248 -3.76 -13.04 23.52
N GLY A 249 -2.92 -13.61 24.40
CA GLY A 249 -2.70 -15.04 24.54
C GLY A 249 -1.72 -15.63 23.52
N TYR A 250 -0.68 -14.89 23.18
CA TYR A 250 0.43 -15.36 22.36
C TYR A 250 1.70 -15.55 23.19
N ASP A 251 2.53 -16.50 22.76
CA ASP A 251 3.89 -16.62 23.28
C ASP A 251 4.73 -15.45 22.75
N VAL A 252 5.50 -14.80 23.61
CA VAL A 252 6.41 -13.71 23.23
C VAL A 252 7.83 -14.08 23.61
N MET A 253 8.74 -14.01 22.64
CA MET A 253 10.16 -14.34 22.87
C MET A 253 11.06 -13.59 21.90
N PRO A 254 12.37 -13.48 22.17
CA PRO A 254 13.35 -12.94 21.23
C PRO A 254 13.43 -13.78 19.94
N MET A 255 13.75 -13.15 18.80
CA MET A 255 13.86 -13.84 17.50
C MET A 255 14.81 -15.04 17.55
N ARG A 256 15.93 -14.96 18.30
CA ARG A 256 16.89 -16.07 18.42
C ARG A 256 16.23 -17.34 18.96
N GLU A 257 15.28 -17.22 19.87
CA GLU A 257 14.54 -18.36 20.43
C GLU A 257 13.42 -18.79 19.48
N ALA A 258 12.70 -17.82 18.92
CA ALA A 258 11.63 -18.08 17.96
C ALA A 258 12.13 -18.80 16.71
N ALA A 259 13.35 -18.48 16.23
CA ALA A 259 13.98 -19.12 15.08
C ALA A 259 14.24 -20.61 15.27
N GLN A 260 14.32 -21.10 16.51
CA GLN A 260 14.55 -22.52 16.80
C GLN A 260 13.27 -23.37 16.73
N VAL A 261 12.10 -22.73 16.78
CA VAL A 261 10.82 -23.43 16.93
C VAL A 261 9.84 -23.12 15.79
N GLY A 262 10.04 -22.03 15.04
CA GLY A 262 9.09 -21.55 14.03
C GLY A 262 9.10 -22.39 12.75
N ASP A 263 7.91 -22.71 12.24
CA ASP A 263 7.70 -23.30 10.91
C ASP A 263 7.51 -22.22 9.83
N PHE A 264 6.81 -21.11 10.17
CA PHE A 264 6.58 -19.96 9.30
C PHE A 264 7.05 -18.69 9.99
N PHE A 265 7.68 -17.82 9.22
CA PHE A 265 8.12 -16.51 9.68
C PHE A 265 7.44 -15.42 8.82
N VAL A 266 6.65 -14.56 9.46
CA VAL A 266 5.95 -13.46 8.81
C VAL A 266 6.44 -12.15 9.42
N THR A 267 7.19 -11.38 8.63
CA THR A 267 7.67 -10.07 9.05
C THR A 267 6.64 -9.02 8.69
N VAL A 268 6.25 -8.21 9.68
CA VAL A 268 5.23 -7.17 9.55
C VAL A 268 5.74 -5.83 10.08
N ARG A 269 7.04 -5.60 9.91
CA ARG A 269 7.70 -4.32 10.20
C ARG A 269 7.86 -3.52 8.91
N SER A 270 8.05 -2.19 9.06
CA SER A 270 8.29 -1.32 7.94
C SER A 270 9.58 -1.69 7.19
N GLU A 271 9.63 -1.40 5.90
CA GLU A 271 10.76 -1.72 5.02
C GLU A 271 12.09 -1.07 5.44
N GLU A 272 12.04 -0.02 6.24
CA GLU A 272 13.22 0.64 6.82
C GLU A 272 14.11 -0.29 7.65
N HIS A 273 13.57 -1.43 8.09
CA HIS A 273 14.30 -2.44 8.85
C HIS A 273 14.66 -3.70 8.04
N THR A 274 14.43 -3.68 6.72
CA THR A 274 14.75 -4.85 5.83
C THR A 274 16.24 -5.12 5.75
N SER A 275 17.10 -4.12 5.95
CA SER A 275 18.54 -4.31 6.03
C SER A 275 18.96 -5.22 7.23
N GLU A 276 18.20 -5.18 8.33
CA GLU A 276 18.41 -6.08 9.46
C GLU A 276 17.90 -7.50 9.17
N LEU A 277 16.84 -7.63 8.37
CA LEU A 277 16.30 -8.93 7.95
C LEU A 277 17.20 -9.62 6.91
N GLN A 278 17.88 -8.87 6.04
CA GLN A 278 18.89 -9.43 5.13
C GLN A 278 20.06 -10.06 5.90
N SER A 279 20.40 -9.55 7.08
CA SER A 279 21.39 -10.17 7.95
C SER A 279 20.89 -11.44 8.64
N LEU A 280 19.56 -11.62 8.77
CA LEU A 280 18.93 -12.82 9.30
C LEU A 280 18.71 -13.90 8.24
N ALA A 281 18.73 -13.57 6.94
CA ALA A 281 18.68 -14.54 5.85
C ALA A 281 19.90 -15.49 5.80
N TYR A 282 20.94 -15.20 6.58
CA TYR A 282 22.06 -16.11 6.80
C TYR A 282 21.85 -17.08 7.99
N LEU A 283 20.65 -17.12 8.57
CA LEU A 283 20.29 -18.02 9.68
C LEU A 283 19.41 -19.21 9.23
N VAL A 284 19.35 -19.49 7.94
CA VAL A 284 18.71 -20.69 7.39
C VAL A 284 19.79 -21.72 7.05
#